data_ebc16a47644859d0940cc5f1863d2ed2
#
_entry.id   ebc16a47644859d0940cc5f1863d2ed2
#
_cell.length_a   1.000
_cell.length_b   1.000
_cell.length_c   1.000
_cell.angle_alpha   90.00
_cell.angle_beta   90.00
_cell.angle_gamma   90.00
#
_symmetry.space_group_name_H-M   'P 1'
#
loop_
_entity.id
_entity.type
_entity.pdbx_description
1 polymer ?
#
loop_
_entity_poly.entity_id
_entity_poly.type
_entity_poly.pdbx_seq_one_letter_code
_entity_poly.pdbx_strand_id
1 'polypeptide(L)'
;MIQQLLSNIKEEILRLRGIESCFVYPAPRCDLAAPAVCLEVAGFSSGNDPATGELALNINLEARVTMDSTIENAEISCQTLACNIANLVHLNTFNCAVSPGEVTGISRDSFKPEFDAFVCWMVEWSHQFHIGNSVWLETSVSPHLLHINNEVLNG
;
A
#
# COMPACT_ATOMS: atom_id res chain seq x y z
N MET A 1 -6.44 -9.59 -5.22
CA MET A 1 -5.88 -8.94 -4.02
C MET A 1 -5.31 -7.56 -4.33
N ILE A 2 -4.32 -7.43 -5.22
CA ILE A 2 -3.68 -6.12 -5.55
C ILE A 2 -4.71 -5.08 -6.04
N GLN A 3 -5.60 -5.47 -6.95
CA GLN A 3 -6.66 -4.58 -7.45
C GLN A 3 -7.58 -4.10 -6.31
N GLN A 4 -7.93 -4.99 -5.38
CA GLN A 4 -8.76 -4.64 -4.23
C GLN A 4 -8.02 -3.66 -3.30
N LEU A 5 -6.73 -3.91 -3.03
CA LEU A 5 -5.89 -3.02 -2.23
C LEU A 5 -5.85 -1.61 -2.84
N LEU A 6 -5.55 -1.50 -4.14
CA LEU A 6 -5.51 -0.21 -4.84
C LEU A 6 -6.86 0.50 -4.83
N SER A 7 -7.97 -0.23 -5.01
CA SER A 7 -9.32 0.33 -4.95
C SER A 7 -9.63 0.90 -3.56
N ASN A 8 -9.32 0.14 -2.51
CA ASN A 8 -9.58 0.56 -1.13
C ASN A 8 -8.71 1.77 -0.75
N ILE A 9 -7.43 1.77 -1.14
CA ILE A 9 -6.53 2.93 -0.94
C ILE A 9 -7.10 4.18 -1.63
N LYS A 10 -7.49 4.05 -2.90
CA LYS A 10 -8.08 5.14 -3.68
C LYS A 10 -9.32 5.72 -3.00
N GLU A 11 -10.23 4.88 -2.54
CA GLU A 11 -11.45 5.32 -1.84
C GLU A 11 -11.13 6.09 -0.56
N GLU A 12 -10.18 5.61 0.24
CA GLU A 12 -9.77 6.29 1.47
C GLU A 12 -9.05 7.62 1.19
N ILE A 13 -8.21 7.69 0.15
CA ILE A 13 -7.55 8.93 -0.27
C ILE A 13 -8.61 9.97 -0.70
N LEU A 14 -9.64 9.57 -1.44
CA LEU A 14 -10.72 10.46 -1.88
C LEU A 14 -11.55 11.03 -0.72
N ARG A 15 -11.54 10.39 0.45
CA ARG A 15 -12.20 10.91 1.66
C ARG A 15 -11.40 11.99 2.38
N LEU A 16 -10.12 12.14 2.05
CA LEU A 16 -9.28 13.18 2.62
C LEU A 16 -9.74 14.56 2.15
N ARG A 17 -9.86 15.48 3.08
CA ARG A 17 -10.24 16.85 2.77
C ARG A 17 -9.17 17.53 1.90
N GLY A 18 -9.59 18.13 0.82
CA GLY A 18 -8.73 18.90 -0.09
C GLY A 18 -8.24 18.11 -1.31
N ILE A 19 -8.61 16.83 -1.44
CA ILE A 19 -8.32 16.03 -2.64
C ILE A 19 -9.58 15.98 -3.50
N GLU A 20 -9.47 16.44 -4.75
CA GLU A 20 -10.57 16.52 -5.71
C GLU A 20 -10.65 15.26 -6.59
N SER A 21 -9.51 14.64 -6.89
CA SER A 21 -9.47 13.42 -7.71
C SER A 21 -8.34 12.48 -7.30
N CYS A 22 -8.59 11.19 -7.50
CA CYS A 22 -7.59 10.14 -7.30
C CYS A 22 -7.76 9.08 -8.38
N PHE A 23 -6.68 8.68 -9.00
CA PHE A 23 -6.66 7.65 -10.03
C PHE A 23 -5.47 6.73 -9.84
N VAL A 24 -5.61 5.50 -10.37
CA VAL A 24 -4.52 4.53 -10.43
C VAL A 24 -3.85 4.64 -11.79
N TYR A 25 -2.52 4.68 -11.82
CA TYR A 25 -1.76 4.70 -13.07
C TYR A 25 -2.08 3.46 -13.95
N PRO A 26 -2.22 3.61 -15.28
CA PRO A 26 -2.02 4.82 -16.07
C PRO A 26 -3.18 5.83 -15.93
N ALA A 27 -2.81 7.12 -15.97
CA ALA A 27 -3.76 8.20 -15.85
C ALA A 27 -4.81 8.16 -16.98
N PRO A 28 -6.08 8.44 -16.68
CA PRO A 28 -7.07 8.64 -17.73
C PRO A 28 -6.67 9.83 -18.61
N ARG A 29 -6.96 9.76 -19.91
CA ARG A 29 -6.68 10.83 -20.89
C ARG A 29 -7.74 11.95 -20.78
N CYS A 30 -7.90 12.51 -19.61
CA CYS A 30 -8.83 13.62 -19.35
C CYS A 30 -8.19 14.61 -18.39
N ASP A 31 -8.66 15.84 -18.41
CA ASP A 31 -8.29 16.84 -17.42
C ASP A 31 -8.75 16.40 -16.04
N LEU A 32 -7.84 16.25 -15.12
CA LEU A 32 -8.13 15.86 -13.75
C LEU A 32 -8.28 17.09 -12.87
N ALA A 33 -9.35 17.08 -12.06
CA ALA A 33 -9.53 18.12 -11.07
C ALA A 33 -8.40 18.05 -10.03
N ALA A 34 -7.64 19.14 -9.89
CA ALA A 34 -6.59 19.28 -8.87
C ALA A 34 -7.14 19.94 -7.60
N PRO A 35 -6.63 19.58 -6.42
CA PRO A 35 -5.51 18.64 -6.15
C PRO A 35 -5.85 17.20 -6.54
N ALA A 36 -4.97 16.59 -7.34
CA ALA A 36 -5.12 15.22 -7.82
C ALA A 36 -4.07 14.30 -7.23
N VAL A 37 -4.44 13.04 -7.00
CA VAL A 37 -3.52 12.01 -6.55
C VAL A 37 -3.41 10.91 -7.60
N CYS A 38 -2.19 10.62 -8.03
CA CYS A 38 -1.87 9.47 -8.86
C CYS A 38 -1.29 8.36 -7.99
N LEU A 39 -1.99 7.24 -7.90
CA LEU A 39 -1.55 6.05 -7.19
C LEU A 39 -0.89 5.07 -8.16
N GLU A 40 0.29 4.58 -7.83
CA GLU A 40 1.07 3.67 -8.68
C GLU A 40 1.69 2.55 -7.87
N VAL A 41 1.80 1.35 -8.49
CA VAL A 41 2.65 0.28 -7.99
C VAL A 41 4.04 0.49 -8.56
N ALA A 42 4.99 0.92 -7.73
CA ALA A 42 6.38 1.14 -8.14
C ALA A 42 7.12 -0.18 -8.42
N GLY A 43 6.73 -1.24 -7.76
CA GLY A 43 7.31 -2.56 -7.96
C GLY A 43 7.12 -3.51 -6.78
N PHE A 44 7.86 -4.60 -6.83
CA PHE A 44 7.86 -5.61 -5.77
C PHE A 44 9.27 -5.88 -5.31
N SER A 45 9.42 -6.18 -4.03
CA SER A 45 10.69 -6.59 -3.43
C SER A 45 10.48 -7.79 -2.51
N SER A 46 11.56 -8.45 -2.12
CA SER A 46 11.48 -9.58 -1.19
C SER A 46 10.94 -9.14 0.15
N GLY A 47 9.96 -9.87 0.68
CA GLY A 47 9.46 -9.72 2.04
C GLY A 47 10.21 -10.63 3.03
N ASN A 48 9.82 -10.55 4.29
CA ASN A 48 10.35 -11.41 5.34
C ASN A 48 9.74 -12.81 5.20
N ASP A 49 10.59 -13.84 5.17
CA ASP A 49 10.15 -15.23 5.07
C ASP A 49 9.28 -15.60 6.29
N PRO A 50 8.00 -15.99 6.08
CA PRO A 50 7.12 -16.39 7.17
C PRO A 50 7.40 -17.80 7.70
N ALA A 51 8.36 -18.54 7.15
CA ALA A 51 8.67 -19.95 7.45
C ALA A 51 7.45 -20.88 7.24
N THR A 52 6.55 -20.53 6.34
CA THR A 52 5.33 -21.29 6.00
C THR A 52 5.38 -21.95 4.64
N GLY A 53 6.48 -21.76 3.89
CA GLY A 53 6.61 -22.19 2.49
C GLY A 53 5.93 -21.26 1.48
N GLU A 54 5.26 -20.21 1.95
CA GLU A 54 4.71 -19.15 1.11
C GLU A 54 5.81 -18.17 0.67
N LEU A 55 5.67 -17.60 -0.52
CA LEU A 55 6.54 -16.51 -0.98
C LEU A 55 6.07 -15.20 -0.35
N ALA A 56 6.93 -14.56 0.44
CA ALA A 56 6.69 -13.22 0.97
C ALA A 56 7.20 -12.15 0.00
N LEU A 57 6.35 -11.21 -0.34
CA LEU A 57 6.68 -10.05 -1.19
C LEU A 57 6.21 -8.75 -0.53
N ASN A 58 6.99 -7.71 -0.71
CA ASN A 58 6.55 -6.34 -0.46
C ASN A 58 6.04 -5.73 -1.77
N ILE A 59 4.83 -5.19 -1.75
CA ILE A 59 4.34 -4.30 -2.80
C ILE A 59 4.76 -2.88 -2.42
N ASN A 60 5.53 -2.24 -3.29
CA ASN A 60 5.97 -0.86 -3.12
C ASN A 60 5.01 0.06 -3.87
N LEU A 61 4.45 1.01 -3.16
CA LEU A 61 3.40 1.90 -3.65
C LEU A 61 3.88 3.35 -3.59
N GLU A 62 3.41 4.14 -4.55
CA GLU A 62 3.67 5.58 -4.63
C GLU A 62 2.35 6.32 -4.84
N ALA A 63 2.20 7.43 -4.13
CA ALA A 63 1.12 8.38 -4.36
C ALA A 63 1.72 9.74 -4.67
N ARG A 64 1.49 10.23 -5.89
CA ARG A 64 1.90 11.58 -6.31
C ARG A 64 0.74 12.53 -6.15
N VAL A 65 0.93 13.53 -5.30
CA VAL A 65 -0.02 14.62 -5.08
C VAL A 65 0.37 15.78 -5.98
N THR A 66 -0.53 16.22 -6.84
CA THR A 66 -0.30 17.34 -7.76
C THR A 66 -1.26 18.48 -7.46
N MET A 67 -0.73 19.68 -7.49
CA MET A 67 -1.48 20.93 -7.28
C MET A 67 -1.00 21.98 -8.28
N ASP A 68 -1.92 22.85 -8.74
CA ASP A 68 -1.58 23.96 -9.62
C ASP A 68 -0.63 24.92 -8.89
N SER A 69 0.51 25.21 -9.51
CA SER A 69 1.54 26.09 -8.93
C SER A 69 1.11 27.55 -8.81
N THR A 70 0.03 27.97 -9.48
CA THR A 70 -0.52 29.33 -9.41
C THR A 70 -1.35 29.58 -8.16
N ILE A 71 -1.75 28.52 -7.44
CA ILE A 71 -2.48 28.64 -6.19
C ILE A 71 -1.56 29.19 -5.10
N GLU A 72 -2.07 30.13 -4.31
CA GLU A 72 -1.33 30.68 -3.17
C GLU A 72 -0.95 29.59 -2.18
N ASN A 73 0.32 29.56 -1.78
CA ASN A 73 0.88 28.55 -0.86
C ASN A 73 0.76 27.10 -1.40
N ALA A 74 0.74 26.90 -2.72
CA ALA A 74 0.60 25.59 -3.35
C ALA A 74 1.61 24.57 -2.84
N GLU A 75 2.86 24.96 -2.64
CA GLU A 75 3.92 24.08 -2.11
C GLU A 75 3.59 23.55 -0.71
N ILE A 76 3.21 24.43 0.21
CA ILE A 76 2.87 24.04 1.59
C ILE A 76 1.60 23.21 1.62
N SER A 77 0.61 23.56 0.81
CA SER A 77 -0.65 22.82 0.71
C SER A 77 -0.43 21.41 0.17
N CYS A 78 0.41 21.28 -0.86
CA CYS A 78 0.76 19.99 -1.43
C CYS A 78 1.54 19.10 -0.44
N GLN A 79 2.49 19.68 0.29
CA GLN A 79 3.22 18.99 1.37
C GLN A 79 2.26 18.50 2.47
N THR A 80 1.30 19.34 2.86
CA THR A 80 0.30 18.99 3.88
C THR A 80 -0.55 17.81 3.43
N LEU A 81 -1.01 17.82 2.17
CA LEU A 81 -1.76 16.69 1.60
C LEU A 81 -0.92 15.42 1.54
N ALA A 82 0.35 15.51 1.15
CA ALA A 82 1.27 14.37 1.16
C ALA A 82 1.45 13.80 2.57
N CYS A 83 1.63 14.64 3.57
CA CYS A 83 1.70 14.21 4.98
C CYS A 83 0.39 13.55 5.45
N ASN A 84 -0.77 14.04 5.02
CA ASN A 84 -2.06 13.45 5.36
C ASN A 84 -2.22 12.06 4.72
N ILE A 85 -1.76 11.88 3.49
CA ILE A 85 -1.73 10.57 2.83
C ILE A 85 -0.77 9.63 3.57
N ALA A 86 0.42 10.09 3.94
CA ALA A 86 1.37 9.29 4.69
C ALA A 86 0.78 8.83 6.04
N ASN A 87 0.08 9.71 6.74
CA ASN A 87 -0.61 9.36 7.98
C ASN A 87 -1.75 8.35 7.75
N LEU A 88 -2.50 8.49 6.64
CA LEU A 88 -3.56 7.55 6.27
C LEU A 88 -3.04 6.14 6.02
N VAL A 89 -1.91 6.02 5.33
CA VAL A 89 -1.34 4.70 4.96
C VAL A 89 -0.55 4.07 6.10
N HIS A 90 -0.04 4.88 7.02
CA HIS A 90 0.75 4.39 8.17
C HIS A 90 -0.07 3.44 9.03
N LEU A 91 0.44 2.22 9.21
CA LEU A 91 -0.20 1.14 9.97
C LEU A 91 -1.59 0.70 9.47
N ASN A 92 -2.02 1.13 8.29
CA ASN A 92 -3.29 0.75 7.69
C ASN A 92 -3.12 -0.50 6.81
N THR A 93 -4.07 -1.41 6.85
CA THR A 93 -4.13 -2.61 5.98
C THR A 93 -5.17 -2.48 4.86
N PHE A 94 -5.98 -1.40 4.90
CA PHE A 94 -7.08 -1.16 3.95
C PHE A 94 -8.06 -2.34 3.83
N ASN A 95 -8.28 -3.08 4.93
CA ASN A 95 -9.09 -4.29 4.99
C ASN A 95 -8.66 -5.38 3.98
N CYS A 96 -7.38 -5.44 3.66
CA CYS A 96 -6.77 -6.46 2.82
C CYS A 96 -5.86 -7.38 3.64
N ALA A 97 -5.58 -8.57 3.10
CA ALA A 97 -4.65 -9.53 3.70
C ALA A 97 -3.18 -9.13 3.41
N VAL A 98 -2.79 -7.96 3.91
CA VAL A 98 -1.44 -7.41 3.79
C VAL A 98 -0.96 -6.94 5.16
N SER A 99 0.36 -6.73 5.29
CA SER A 99 0.89 -6.10 6.50
C SER A 99 0.39 -4.66 6.64
N PRO A 100 0.41 -4.10 7.85
CA PRO A 100 0.24 -2.66 8.03
C PRO A 100 1.20 -1.86 7.13
N GLY A 101 0.72 -0.71 6.61
CA GLY A 101 1.51 0.14 5.73
C GLY A 101 2.73 0.71 6.44
N GLU A 102 3.88 0.65 5.79
CA GLU A 102 5.15 1.22 6.25
C GLU A 102 5.58 2.34 5.31
N VAL A 103 5.50 3.58 5.79
CA VAL A 103 5.92 4.76 5.01
C VAL A 103 7.44 4.77 4.93
N THR A 104 7.97 4.80 3.71
CA THR A 104 9.41 4.79 3.42
C THR A 104 9.95 6.15 3.04
N GLY A 105 9.10 7.05 2.51
CA GLY A 105 9.54 8.39 2.13
C GLY A 105 8.41 9.34 1.80
N ILE A 106 8.70 10.63 1.97
CA ILE A 106 7.91 11.74 1.46
C ILE A 106 8.90 12.73 0.84
N SER A 107 8.77 12.99 -0.45
CA SER A 107 9.72 13.84 -1.16
C SER A 107 9.04 14.66 -2.26
N ARG A 108 9.71 15.75 -2.67
CA ARG A 108 9.28 16.49 -3.84
C ARG A 108 9.62 15.68 -5.10
N ASP A 109 8.64 15.51 -6.00
CA ASP A 109 8.86 14.89 -7.30
C ASP A 109 9.21 15.98 -8.33
N SER A 110 10.51 16.10 -8.66
CA SER A 110 11.02 17.09 -9.61
C SER A 110 11.23 16.52 -11.02
N PHE A 111 10.94 15.23 -11.21
CA PHE A 111 11.46 14.48 -12.36
C PHE A 111 10.56 14.45 -13.60
N LYS A 112 9.38 15.05 -13.58
CA LYS A 112 8.49 15.03 -14.74
C LYS A 112 8.32 16.43 -15.32
N PRO A 113 8.99 16.75 -16.46
CA PRO A 113 8.82 18.02 -17.18
C PRO A 113 7.36 18.29 -17.59
N GLU A 114 6.56 17.24 -17.70
CA GLU A 114 5.12 17.31 -18.01
C GLU A 114 4.32 18.04 -16.92
N PHE A 115 4.90 18.23 -15.73
CA PHE A 115 4.27 18.90 -14.58
C PHE A 115 4.93 20.23 -14.19
N ASP A 116 5.65 20.88 -15.12
CA ASP A 116 6.30 22.18 -14.83
C ASP A 116 5.33 23.26 -14.33
N ALA A 117 4.04 23.13 -14.67
CA ALA A 117 2.97 24.00 -14.17
C ALA A 117 2.36 23.54 -12.84
N PHE A 118 2.85 22.43 -12.27
CA PHE A 118 2.31 21.83 -11.07
C PHE A 118 3.38 21.66 -9.99
N VAL A 119 2.97 21.80 -8.74
CA VAL A 119 3.72 21.30 -7.60
C VAL A 119 3.39 19.84 -7.42
N CYS A 120 4.38 18.97 -7.31
CA CYS A 120 4.20 17.53 -7.12
C CYS A 120 5.00 17.02 -5.91
N TRP A 121 4.32 16.36 -4.99
CA TRP A 121 4.93 15.65 -3.87
C TRP A 121 4.57 14.18 -3.93
N MET A 122 5.52 13.33 -3.58
CA MET A 122 5.40 11.88 -3.63
C MET A 122 5.47 11.30 -2.23
N VAL A 123 4.58 10.37 -1.94
CA VAL A 123 4.58 9.52 -0.75
C VAL A 123 4.87 8.11 -1.18
N GLU A 124 5.83 7.47 -0.53
CA GLU A 124 6.25 6.10 -0.79
C GLU A 124 5.99 5.24 0.43
N TRP A 125 5.44 4.05 0.24
CA TRP A 125 5.23 3.07 1.31
C TRP A 125 5.18 1.66 0.77
N SER A 126 5.20 0.69 1.66
CA SER A 126 5.08 -0.72 1.30
C SER A 126 4.10 -1.48 2.20
N HIS A 127 3.60 -2.57 1.64
CA HIS A 127 2.87 -3.61 2.38
C HIS A 127 3.48 -4.96 2.04
N GLN A 128 3.60 -5.84 3.03
CA GLN A 128 3.97 -7.24 2.79
C GLN A 128 2.72 -8.09 2.60
N PHE A 129 2.78 -9.04 1.68
CA PHE A 129 1.78 -10.08 1.49
C PHE A 129 2.45 -11.41 1.12
N HIS A 130 1.68 -12.49 1.23
CA HIS A 130 2.19 -13.83 0.96
C HIS A 130 1.46 -14.44 -0.23
N ILE A 131 2.20 -15.21 -1.04
CA ILE A 131 1.66 -15.96 -2.19
C ILE A 131 1.98 -17.44 -1.99
N GLY A 132 0.97 -18.28 -2.25
CA GLY A 132 1.08 -19.73 -2.13
C GLY A 132 0.24 -20.27 -0.99
N ASN A 133 0.48 -21.53 -0.66
CA ASN A 133 -0.21 -22.21 0.42
C ASN A 133 0.75 -22.43 1.59
N SER A 134 0.29 -22.10 2.79
CA SER A 134 1.02 -22.42 4.00
C SER A 134 1.09 -23.94 4.20
N VAL A 135 2.29 -24.45 4.43
CA VAL A 135 2.50 -25.88 4.75
C VAL A 135 1.88 -26.28 6.09
N TRP A 136 1.52 -25.30 6.92
CA TRP A 136 0.90 -25.51 8.23
C TRP A 136 -0.63 -25.55 8.18
N LEU A 137 -1.24 -25.28 7.02
CA LEU A 137 -2.70 -25.32 6.85
C LEU A 137 -3.25 -26.73 6.61
N GLU A 138 -2.38 -27.74 6.43
CA GLU A 138 -2.84 -29.11 6.28
C GLU A 138 -3.19 -29.72 7.64
N THR A 139 -4.47 -30.01 7.74
CA THR A 139 -5.11 -30.97 8.65
C THR A 139 -4.39 -31.20 9.98
N SER A 140 -4.94 -30.67 11.03
CA SER A 140 -4.68 -31.18 12.37
C SER A 140 -4.98 -32.70 12.39
N VAL A 141 -3.97 -33.52 12.17
CA VAL A 141 -4.01 -34.90 12.51
C VAL A 141 -4.04 -34.94 14.04
N SER A 142 -5.22 -35.06 14.62
CA SER A 142 -5.33 -35.39 16.01
C SER A 142 -4.81 -36.82 16.19
N PRO A 143 -3.69 -37.05 16.84
CA PRO A 143 -3.26 -38.40 17.15
C PRO A 143 -4.28 -39.01 18.06
N HIS A 144 -4.99 -40.04 17.59
CA HIS A 144 -5.94 -40.78 18.42
C HIS A 144 -5.25 -41.59 19.51
N LEU A 145 -3.97 -41.89 19.35
CA LEU A 145 -3.17 -42.70 20.29
C LEU A 145 -1.75 -42.13 20.33
N LEU A 146 -1.31 -41.82 21.53
CA LEU A 146 0.07 -41.45 21.81
C LEU A 146 0.77 -42.57 22.54
N HIS A 147 1.85 -43.11 21.98
CA HIS A 147 2.67 -44.12 22.64
C HIS A 147 3.91 -43.44 23.24
N ILE A 148 4.01 -43.48 24.57
CA ILE A 148 5.20 -43.03 25.29
C ILE A 148 5.70 -44.20 26.15
N ASN A 149 6.95 -44.61 25.96
CA ASN A 149 7.61 -45.69 26.71
C ASN A 149 6.79 -46.99 26.74
N ASN A 150 6.19 -47.42 25.60
CA ASN A 150 5.34 -48.57 25.45
C ASN A 150 4.00 -48.53 26.22
N GLU A 151 3.63 -47.40 26.77
CA GLU A 151 2.30 -47.17 27.33
C GLU A 151 1.40 -46.43 26.33
N VAL A 152 0.14 -46.84 26.22
CA VAL A 152 -0.85 -46.16 25.36
C VAL A 152 -1.58 -45.13 26.20
N LEU A 153 -1.45 -43.87 25.86
CA LEU A 153 -2.22 -42.77 26.45
C LEU A 153 -3.37 -42.43 25.53
N ASN A 154 -4.60 -42.63 26.02
CA ASN A 154 -5.81 -42.17 25.34
C ASN A 154 -5.98 -40.68 25.63
N GLY A 155 -5.90 -39.87 24.57
CA GLY A 155 -6.17 -38.44 24.62
C GLY A 155 -7.66 -38.14 24.42
#